data_8cd9b1ffd4ece8d21ee66cf81fdddfd9
#
_entry.id   8cd9b1ffd4ece8d21ee66cf81fdddfd9
#
_cell.length_a   1.000
_cell.length_b   1.000
_cell.length_c   1.000
_cell.angle_alpha   90.00
_cell.angle_beta   90.00
_cell.angle_gamma   90.00
#
_symmetry.space_group_name_H-M   'P 1'
#
loop_
_entity.id
_entity.type
_entity.pdbx_description
1 polymer ?
#
loop_
_entity_poly.entity_id
_entity_poly.type
_entity_poly.pdbx_seq_one_letter_code
_entity_poly.pdbx_strand_id
1 'polypeptide(L)'
;MKEKILEFCKSLGLDTVGFVKCRRFSELEEVYNIRKDKGFENEFEEQDIEKRVNPNVYMEDGKTIITIAFPYLYNEDYVDNGFSVYTRGMDYHYVVSNFLKKISEYIESLGGRAISLVDSNSLPERYIAYLGNIGFIGKNNMLITKKYGSYV
;
A
#
# COMPACT_ATOMS: atom_id res chain seq x y z
N MET A 1 0.89 21.33 -2.19
CA MET A 1 0.26 20.26 -1.40
C MET A 1 1.13 19.01 -1.31
N LYS A 2 1.53 18.38 -2.42
CA LYS A 2 2.36 17.17 -2.45
C LYS A 2 3.63 17.28 -1.59
N GLU A 3 4.41 18.33 -1.75
CA GLU A 3 5.64 18.56 -0.97
C GLU A 3 5.38 18.64 0.54
N LYS A 4 4.34 19.36 0.95
CA LYS A 4 3.95 19.46 2.36
C LYS A 4 3.59 18.10 2.96
N ILE A 5 2.85 17.26 2.20
CA ILE A 5 2.50 15.91 2.65
C ILE A 5 3.76 15.06 2.77
N LEU A 6 4.68 15.14 1.81
CA LEU A 6 5.94 14.41 1.84
C LEU A 6 6.82 14.81 3.04
N GLU A 7 6.92 16.10 3.33
CA GLU A 7 7.64 16.62 4.49
C GLU A 7 7.00 16.14 5.80
N PHE A 8 5.68 16.15 5.87
CA PHE A 8 4.96 15.63 7.04
C PHE A 8 5.19 14.13 7.23
N CYS A 9 5.10 13.32 6.17
CA CYS A 9 5.44 11.89 6.24
C CYS A 9 6.87 11.68 6.75
N LYS A 10 7.84 12.44 6.23
CA LYS A 10 9.23 12.39 6.70
C LYS A 10 9.37 12.74 8.17
N SER A 11 8.62 13.73 8.67
CA SER A 11 8.62 14.09 10.09
C SER A 11 8.08 12.99 11.00
N LEU A 12 7.28 12.09 10.44
CA LEU A 12 6.79 10.87 11.11
C LEU A 12 7.76 9.67 10.97
N GLY A 13 8.91 9.85 10.31
CA GLY A 13 9.85 8.77 10.03
C GLY A 13 9.53 7.94 8.77
N LEU A 14 8.53 8.36 7.98
CA LEU A 14 8.10 7.66 6.77
C LEU A 14 8.76 8.34 5.56
N ASP A 15 9.79 7.73 5.02
CA ASP A 15 10.60 8.28 3.93
C ASP A 15 10.38 7.60 2.57
N THR A 16 9.66 6.51 2.55
CA THR A 16 9.36 5.74 1.34
C THR A 16 7.89 5.95 0.96
N VAL A 17 7.65 7.08 0.31
CA VAL A 17 6.30 7.58 -0.04
C VAL A 17 6.22 7.85 -1.53
N GLY A 18 5.19 7.29 -2.18
CA GLY A 18 4.89 7.48 -3.59
C GLY A 18 3.53 8.15 -3.81
N PHE A 19 3.36 8.75 -4.99
CA PHE A 19 2.11 9.40 -5.39
C PHE A 19 1.71 8.89 -6.76
N VAL A 20 0.51 8.34 -6.85
CA VAL A 20 -0.06 7.77 -8.08
C VAL A 20 -1.34 8.51 -8.42
N LYS A 21 -1.55 8.79 -9.70
CA LYS A 21 -2.83 9.33 -10.15
C LYS A 21 -3.94 8.32 -9.83
N CYS A 22 -4.97 8.75 -9.14
CA CYS A 22 -6.16 7.94 -8.92
C CYS A 22 -6.88 7.76 -10.26
N ARG A 23 -6.89 6.54 -10.76
CA ARG A 23 -7.52 6.14 -12.01
C ARG A 23 -7.82 4.65 -11.99
N ARG A 24 -8.69 4.21 -12.83
CA ARG A 24 -8.91 2.80 -13.07
C ARG A 24 -7.64 2.15 -13.67
N PHE A 25 -7.25 1.01 -13.17
CA PHE A 25 -6.09 0.21 -13.62
C PHE A 25 -6.54 -0.85 -14.63
N SER A 26 -7.06 -0.39 -15.78
CA SER A 26 -7.63 -1.27 -16.82
C SER A 26 -6.62 -2.27 -17.37
N GLU A 27 -5.33 -1.96 -17.30
CA GLU A 27 -4.24 -2.84 -17.69
C GLU A 27 -4.13 -4.13 -16.87
N LEU A 28 -4.78 -4.20 -15.72
CA LEU A 28 -4.81 -5.40 -14.86
C LEU A 28 -6.00 -6.33 -15.14
N GLU A 29 -7.01 -5.87 -15.87
CA GLU A 29 -8.24 -6.65 -16.11
C GLU A 29 -7.95 -7.95 -16.84
N GLU A 30 -7.12 -7.91 -17.87
CA GLU A 30 -6.75 -9.10 -18.63
C GLU A 30 -6.06 -10.13 -17.72
N VAL A 31 -5.19 -9.68 -16.83
CA VAL A 31 -4.50 -10.57 -15.87
C VAL A 31 -5.50 -11.25 -14.94
N TYR A 32 -6.47 -10.50 -14.40
CA TYR A 32 -7.49 -11.06 -13.53
C TYR A 32 -8.42 -12.03 -14.27
N ASN A 33 -8.83 -11.69 -15.49
CA ASN A 33 -9.66 -12.57 -16.32
C ASN A 33 -8.92 -13.88 -16.64
N ILE A 34 -7.65 -13.83 -17.04
CA ILE A 34 -6.83 -15.02 -17.29
C ILE A 34 -6.72 -15.88 -16.02
N ARG A 35 -6.55 -15.27 -14.84
CA ARG A 35 -6.48 -16.00 -13.57
C ARG A 35 -7.79 -16.72 -13.27
N LYS A 36 -8.91 -16.03 -13.48
CA LYS A 36 -10.27 -16.58 -13.32
C LYS A 36 -10.53 -17.75 -14.25
N ASP A 37 -10.25 -17.58 -15.55
CA ASP A 37 -10.45 -18.62 -16.57
C ASP A 37 -9.60 -19.87 -16.31
N LYS A 38 -8.44 -19.70 -15.69
CA LYS A 38 -7.54 -20.81 -15.31
C LYS A 38 -7.82 -21.40 -13.93
N GLY A 39 -8.81 -20.88 -13.20
CA GLY A 39 -9.10 -21.32 -11.84
C GLY A 39 -7.98 -21.01 -10.82
N PHE A 40 -7.21 -19.93 -11.03
CA PHE A 40 -6.12 -19.52 -10.14
C PHE A 40 -6.58 -18.54 -9.04
N GLU A 41 -7.85 -18.27 -8.96
CA GLU A 41 -8.45 -17.51 -7.88
C GLU A 41 -8.70 -18.42 -6.67
N ASN A 42 -8.62 -17.84 -5.48
CA ASN A 42 -8.99 -18.53 -4.24
C ASN A 42 -10.22 -17.85 -3.60
N GLU A 43 -10.84 -18.52 -2.65
CA GLU A 43 -12.07 -18.07 -2.00
C GLU A 43 -11.91 -16.78 -1.17
N PHE A 44 -10.68 -16.39 -0.81
CA PHE A 44 -10.39 -15.16 -0.05
C PHE A 44 -10.16 -13.95 -0.95
N GLU A 45 -10.02 -14.13 -2.26
CA GLU A 45 -9.84 -13.02 -3.20
C GLU A 45 -11.19 -12.33 -3.50
N GLU A 46 -11.18 -11.01 -3.62
CA GLU A 46 -12.34 -10.25 -4.09
C GLU A 46 -12.68 -10.68 -5.53
N GLN A 47 -13.93 -11.07 -5.75
CA GLN A 47 -14.40 -11.56 -7.05
C GLN A 47 -14.85 -10.41 -7.97
N ASP A 48 -15.16 -9.25 -7.42
CA ASP A 48 -15.56 -8.06 -8.17
C ASP A 48 -14.30 -7.37 -8.73
N ILE A 49 -14.06 -7.53 -10.03
CA ILE A 49 -12.93 -6.92 -10.72
C ILE A 49 -12.94 -5.39 -10.56
N GLU A 50 -14.10 -4.76 -10.56
CA GLU A 50 -14.22 -3.31 -10.43
C GLU A 50 -13.62 -2.82 -9.10
N LYS A 51 -13.86 -3.51 -8.01
CA LYS A 51 -13.24 -3.20 -6.72
C LYS A 51 -11.72 -3.38 -6.71
N ARG A 52 -11.21 -4.30 -7.54
CA ARG A 52 -9.77 -4.59 -7.64
C ARG A 52 -9.01 -3.59 -8.50
N VAL A 53 -9.66 -3.01 -9.51
CA VAL A 53 -8.97 -2.15 -10.50
C VAL A 53 -9.36 -0.68 -10.41
N ASN A 54 -10.46 -0.34 -9.71
CA ASN A 54 -10.96 1.01 -9.66
C ASN A 54 -10.92 1.61 -8.25
N PRO A 55 -9.90 2.40 -7.91
CA PRO A 55 -9.81 3.03 -6.59
C PRO A 55 -10.95 4.04 -6.32
N ASN A 56 -11.64 4.53 -7.36
CA ASN A 56 -12.77 5.44 -7.17
C ASN A 56 -14.02 4.75 -6.58
N VAL A 57 -14.05 3.42 -6.48
CA VAL A 57 -15.05 2.68 -5.70
C VAL A 57 -14.93 3.03 -4.20
N TYR A 58 -13.73 3.30 -3.71
CA TYR A 58 -13.48 3.66 -2.32
C TYR A 58 -13.64 5.15 -2.05
N MET A 59 -13.31 5.98 -3.05
CA MET A 59 -13.45 7.44 -2.99
C MET A 59 -13.77 7.97 -4.38
N GLU A 60 -15.05 8.25 -4.66
CA GLU A 60 -15.59 8.59 -5.98
C GLU A 60 -14.83 9.73 -6.67
N ASP A 61 -14.50 10.79 -5.94
CA ASP A 61 -13.79 11.97 -6.44
C ASP A 61 -12.27 11.95 -6.13
N GLY A 62 -11.73 10.79 -5.78
CA GLY A 62 -10.30 10.60 -5.53
C GLY A 62 -9.44 11.06 -6.70
N LYS A 63 -8.39 11.84 -6.42
CA LYS A 63 -7.47 12.37 -7.44
C LYS A 63 -6.10 11.73 -7.39
N THR A 64 -5.68 11.35 -6.20
CA THR A 64 -4.32 10.87 -5.94
C THR A 64 -4.35 9.74 -4.93
N ILE A 65 -3.63 8.68 -5.20
CA ILE A 65 -3.31 7.64 -4.23
C ILE A 65 -1.93 7.97 -3.66
N ILE A 66 -1.82 7.97 -2.35
CA ILE A 66 -0.54 8.06 -1.63
C ILE A 66 -0.21 6.67 -1.15
N THR A 67 0.89 6.12 -1.64
CA THR A 67 1.38 4.81 -1.24
C THR A 67 2.58 4.97 -0.33
N ILE A 68 2.62 4.24 0.77
CA ILE A 68 3.64 4.38 1.80
C ILE A 68 4.12 2.98 2.18
N ALA A 69 5.42 2.76 2.11
CA ALA A 69 6.03 1.55 2.62
C ALA A 69 6.40 1.73 4.09
N PHE A 70 5.92 0.82 4.93
CA PHE A 70 6.20 0.79 6.37
C PHE A 70 7.23 -0.29 6.67
N PRO A 71 8.49 0.07 7.01
CA PRO A 71 9.49 -0.92 7.32
C PRO A 71 9.19 -1.59 8.67
N TYR A 72 9.38 -2.90 8.75
CA TYR A 72 9.16 -3.67 9.98
C TYR A 72 10.43 -4.38 10.51
N LEU A 73 11.57 -4.22 9.85
CA LEU A 73 12.86 -4.67 10.37
C LEU A 73 13.64 -3.47 10.89
N TYR A 74 13.76 -3.37 12.21
CA TYR A 74 14.41 -2.24 12.88
C TYR A 74 15.79 -2.59 13.45
N ASN A 75 16.14 -3.88 13.55
CA ASN A 75 17.39 -4.34 14.14
C ASN A 75 17.92 -5.56 13.37
N GLU A 76 19.23 -5.56 13.10
CA GLU A 76 19.92 -6.68 12.47
C GLU A 76 20.15 -7.85 13.43
N ASP A 77 20.12 -7.62 14.75
CA ASP A 77 20.26 -8.65 15.80
C ASP A 77 18.97 -9.48 15.97
N TYR A 78 18.61 -10.11 14.91
CA TYR A 78 17.40 -10.89 14.82
C TYR A 78 17.72 -12.36 15.13
N VAL A 79 17.08 -12.90 16.16
CA VAL A 79 17.11 -14.34 16.46
C VAL A 79 15.97 -15.01 15.71
N ASP A 80 16.28 -15.99 14.87
CA ASP A 80 15.25 -16.81 14.23
C ASP A 80 14.54 -17.67 15.31
N ASN A 81 13.25 -17.39 15.48
CA ASN A 81 12.37 -18.13 16.40
C ASN A 81 11.24 -18.87 15.67
N GLY A 82 11.36 -19.02 14.32
CA GLY A 82 10.37 -19.70 13.49
C GLY A 82 9.16 -18.86 13.10
N PHE A 83 9.08 -17.59 13.54
CA PHE A 83 8.00 -16.67 13.18
C PHE A 83 8.50 -15.55 12.27
N SER A 84 7.65 -15.11 11.35
CA SER A 84 7.92 -13.97 10.49
C SER A 84 8.20 -12.70 11.31
N VAL A 85 9.15 -11.88 10.87
CA VAL A 85 9.60 -10.69 11.61
C VAL A 85 8.44 -9.73 11.89
N TYR A 86 7.56 -9.51 10.93
CA TYR A 86 6.43 -8.58 11.08
C TYR A 86 5.43 -8.98 12.18
N THR A 87 5.41 -10.26 12.58
CA THR A 87 4.49 -10.75 13.63
C THR A 87 5.04 -10.60 15.04
N ARG A 88 6.28 -10.12 15.19
CA ARG A 88 6.98 -10.08 16.50
C ARG A 88 6.72 -8.82 17.32
N GLY A 89 6.09 -7.84 16.68
CA GLY A 89 5.78 -6.56 17.30
C GLY A 89 4.30 -6.40 17.63
N MET A 90 3.90 -5.15 17.81
CA MET A 90 2.50 -4.77 17.85
C MET A 90 1.84 -5.06 16.49
N ASP A 91 0.56 -5.39 16.50
CA ASP A 91 -0.22 -5.59 15.30
C ASP A 91 -0.05 -4.40 14.33
N TYR A 92 0.48 -4.70 13.15
CA TYR A 92 0.80 -3.67 12.16
C TYR A 92 -0.45 -2.92 11.67
N HIS A 93 -1.62 -3.54 11.67
CA HIS A 93 -2.87 -2.86 11.32
C HIS A 93 -3.13 -1.69 12.26
N TYR A 94 -2.89 -1.88 13.55
CA TYR A 94 -3.02 -0.80 14.52
C TYR A 94 -1.96 0.29 14.34
N VAL A 95 -0.70 -0.11 14.17
CA VAL A 95 0.42 0.82 14.00
C VAL A 95 0.23 1.66 12.73
N VAL A 96 0.01 1.02 11.58
CA VAL A 96 -0.16 1.69 10.29
C VAL A 96 -1.40 2.59 10.29
N SER A 97 -2.53 2.11 10.84
CA SER A 97 -3.75 2.92 10.95
C SER A 97 -3.54 4.21 11.74
N ASN A 98 -2.74 4.18 12.81
CA ASN A 98 -2.44 5.39 13.58
C ASN A 98 -1.60 6.41 12.78
N PHE A 99 -0.64 5.93 11.97
CA PHE A 99 0.12 6.81 11.07
C PHE A 99 -0.77 7.39 9.98
N LEU A 100 -1.57 6.57 9.33
CA LEU A 100 -2.46 7.00 8.25
C LEU A 100 -3.52 7.99 8.77
N LYS A 101 -4.03 7.80 9.98
CA LYS A 101 -4.94 8.77 10.62
C LYS A 101 -4.29 10.15 10.73
N LYS A 102 -3.06 10.24 11.26
CA LYS A 102 -2.33 11.51 11.36
C LYS A 102 -2.11 12.16 9.99
N ILE A 103 -1.80 11.36 8.97
CA ILE A 103 -1.60 11.86 7.60
C ILE A 103 -2.91 12.35 7.02
N SER A 104 -4.03 11.65 7.22
CA SER A 104 -5.36 12.07 6.78
C SER A 104 -5.78 13.37 7.44
N GLU A 105 -5.64 13.50 8.77
CA GLU A 105 -5.92 14.74 9.51
C GLU A 105 -5.07 15.92 8.99
N TYR A 106 -3.80 15.65 8.66
CA TYR A 106 -2.95 16.69 8.08
C TYR A 106 -3.43 17.11 6.68
N ILE A 107 -3.82 16.16 5.82
CA ILE A 107 -4.38 16.44 4.49
C ILE A 107 -5.66 17.27 4.63
N GLU A 108 -6.53 16.94 5.58
CA GLU A 108 -7.76 17.69 5.87
C GLU A 108 -7.46 19.11 6.33
N SER A 109 -6.43 19.32 7.16
CA SER A 109 -5.99 20.65 7.57
C SER A 109 -5.49 21.51 6.40
N LEU A 110 -5.08 20.88 5.30
CA LEU A 110 -4.70 21.56 4.06
C LEU A 110 -5.89 21.78 3.10
N GLY A 111 -7.12 21.49 3.54
CA GLY A 111 -8.34 21.62 2.75
C GLY A 111 -8.61 20.46 1.80
N GLY A 112 -7.91 19.32 1.97
CA GLY A 112 -8.17 18.09 1.24
C GLY A 112 -9.17 17.18 1.94
N ARG A 113 -9.42 16.02 1.34
CA ARG A 113 -10.11 14.88 1.96
C ARG A 113 -9.25 13.64 1.74
N ALA A 114 -9.24 12.74 2.69
CA ALA A 114 -8.49 11.48 2.57
C ALA A 114 -9.24 10.32 3.22
N ILE A 115 -9.04 9.14 2.68
CA ILE A 115 -9.42 7.88 3.31
C ILE A 115 -8.16 7.05 3.50
N SER A 116 -8.13 6.27 4.57
CA SER A 116 -7.03 5.36 4.87
C SER A 116 -7.42 3.93 4.50
N LEU A 117 -6.55 3.25 3.79
CA LEU A 117 -6.71 1.83 3.44
C LEU A 117 -5.48 1.08 3.96
N VAL A 118 -5.71 0.03 4.73
CA VAL A 118 -4.68 -0.85 5.29
C VAL A 118 -5.15 -2.27 5.08
N ASP A 119 -4.56 -2.99 4.16
CA ASP A 119 -4.73 -4.43 3.89
C ASP A 119 -6.18 -4.94 3.69
N SER A 120 -7.16 -4.31 4.31
CA SER A 120 -8.58 -4.66 4.21
C SER A 120 -9.28 -4.05 2.99
N ASN A 121 -8.57 -3.92 1.88
CA ASN A 121 -9.10 -3.44 0.61
C ASN A 121 -8.70 -4.40 -0.52
N SER A 122 -9.35 -4.27 -1.67
CA SER A 122 -9.11 -5.14 -2.83
C SER A 122 -8.16 -4.56 -3.87
N LEU A 123 -7.62 -3.37 -3.62
CA LEU A 123 -6.71 -2.70 -4.55
C LEU A 123 -5.36 -3.42 -4.66
N PRO A 124 -4.72 -3.39 -5.82
CA PRO A 124 -3.43 -4.02 -6.04
C PRO A 124 -2.28 -3.19 -5.42
N GLU A 125 -2.16 -3.18 -4.10
CA GLU A 125 -1.26 -2.29 -3.36
C GLU A 125 0.19 -2.36 -3.85
N ARG A 126 0.73 -3.55 -4.12
CA ARG A 126 2.10 -3.71 -4.65
C ARG A 126 2.27 -3.09 -6.04
N TYR A 127 1.25 -3.20 -6.89
CA TYR A 127 1.26 -2.55 -8.20
C TYR A 127 1.17 -1.02 -8.07
N ILE A 128 0.35 -0.52 -7.16
CA ILE A 128 0.27 0.92 -6.85
C ILE A 128 1.61 1.42 -6.29
N ALA A 129 2.26 0.65 -5.43
CA ALA A 129 3.59 0.96 -4.91
C ALA A 129 4.64 1.03 -6.03
N TYR A 130 4.60 0.09 -6.97
CA TYR A 130 5.43 0.12 -8.19
C TYR A 130 5.17 1.38 -9.03
N LEU A 131 3.92 1.71 -9.31
CA LEU A 131 3.55 2.94 -10.02
C LEU A 131 3.97 4.22 -9.28
N GLY A 132 3.96 4.16 -7.94
CA GLY A 132 4.44 5.24 -7.07
C GLY A 132 5.96 5.38 -7.01
N ASN A 133 6.68 4.50 -7.71
CA ASN A 133 8.15 4.46 -7.78
C ASN A 133 8.82 4.32 -6.39
N ILE A 134 8.19 3.59 -5.48
CA ILE A 134 8.76 3.31 -4.15
C ILE A 134 9.50 1.96 -4.08
N GLY A 135 9.35 1.13 -5.09
CA GLY A 135 10.01 -0.16 -5.22
C GLY A 135 9.69 -0.87 -6.52
N PHE A 136 10.12 -2.11 -6.63
CA PHE A 136 9.77 -3.00 -7.74
C PHE A 136 9.20 -4.31 -7.21
N ILE A 137 8.47 -5.03 -8.06
CA ILE A 137 7.90 -6.32 -7.69
C ILE A 137 8.92 -7.41 -8.03
N GLY A 138 9.38 -8.13 -7.01
CA GLY A 138 10.30 -9.25 -7.15
C GLY A 138 9.66 -10.50 -7.77
N LYS A 139 10.47 -11.49 -8.16
CA LYS A 139 9.98 -12.79 -8.66
C LYS A 139 9.14 -13.56 -7.62
N ASN A 140 9.34 -13.27 -6.34
CA ASN A 140 8.57 -13.79 -5.21
C ASN A 140 7.26 -13.03 -4.98
N ASN A 141 6.88 -12.12 -5.88
CA ASN A 141 5.70 -11.27 -5.78
C ASN A 141 5.69 -10.30 -4.58
N MET A 142 6.85 -10.04 -3.97
CA MET A 142 6.98 -9.04 -2.91
C MET A 142 7.40 -7.69 -3.48
N LEU A 143 6.98 -6.60 -2.83
CA LEU A 143 7.55 -5.28 -3.08
C LEU A 143 8.96 -5.24 -2.50
N ILE A 144 9.91 -4.80 -3.31
CA ILE A 144 11.32 -4.64 -2.91
C ILE A 144 11.70 -3.18 -3.05
N THR A 145 12.00 -2.55 -1.93
CA THR A 145 12.44 -1.14 -1.88
C THR A 145 13.96 -1.06 -1.85
N LYS A 146 14.50 0.07 -2.30
CA LYS A 146 15.96 0.29 -2.30
C LYS A 146 16.54 0.32 -0.89
N LYS A 147 15.81 0.88 0.07
CA LYS A 147 16.31 1.11 1.43
C LYS A 147 16.07 -0.07 2.36
N TYR A 148 14.91 -0.70 2.26
CA TYR A 148 14.46 -1.69 3.22
C TYR A 148 14.32 -3.10 2.64
N GLY A 149 14.73 -3.30 1.37
CA GLY A 149 14.52 -4.58 0.71
C GLY A 149 13.04 -4.96 0.68
N SER A 150 12.73 -6.19 1.01
CA SER A 150 11.37 -6.74 1.10
C SER A 150 10.75 -6.64 2.51
N TYR A 151 11.40 -5.96 3.45
CA TYR A 151 10.90 -5.79 4.84
C TYR A 151 10.00 -4.56 5.00
N VAL A 152 9.00 -4.45 4.11
CA VAL A 152 7.99 -3.36 4.06
C VAL A 152 6.59 -3.92 3.83
#